data_55003352d876030be3151237543929bf
#
_entry.id   55003352d876030be3151237543929bf
#
_cell.length_a   1.000
_cell.length_b   1.000
_cell.length_c   1.000
_cell.angle_alpha   90.00
_cell.angle_beta   90.00
_cell.angle_gamma   90.00
#
_symmetry.space_group_name_H-M   'P 1'
#
loop_
_entity.id
_entity.type
_entity.pdbx_description
1 polymer ?
#
loop_
_entity_poly.entity_id
_entity_poly.type
_entity_poly.pdbx_seq_one_letter_code
_entity_poly.pdbx_strand_id
1 'polypeptide(L)'
;NFAPNAKIVNINIKEDEIDRVIKPDIAIVADVKDVLKALNNHSVIKDFSPWLNLIDTWNNNKDLSYPMTGLNEPMYPHYIVDTIKKMTKQEAIVVPGTGQITSVTSMFYRPKGDRLLLLFPGGFASMGGALPIAMGAKLACPDKQVIVVDGDGSFQMNIQELATIFIEKIDIKIVISHNNCLGMVEWAENIDFGGDHLMSDFNKGKQEYYPDFAKIAETYGIPSVTVTQAKDLEPALQKMLKHKGAFLVECYTLVY
;
A
#
# COMPACT_ATOMS: atom_id res chain seq x y z
N ASN A 1 -2.15 10.23 -25.22
CA ASN A 1 -1.15 11.23 -25.65
C ASN A 1 -0.55 11.91 -24.43
N PHE A 2 0.72 11.62 -24.13
CA PHE A 2 1.46 12.27 -23.04
C PHE A 2 1.92 13.66 -23.50
N ALA A 3 1.45 14.72 -22.83
CA ALA A 3 1.87 16.11 -22.99
C ALA A 3 2.09 16.57 -24.46
N PRO A 4 1.08 16.52 -25.35
CA PRO A 4 1.26 16.67 -26.79
C PRO A 4 1.81 18.05 -27.23
N ASN A 5 1.67 19.06 -26.39
CA ASN A 5 2.13 20.42 -26.66
C ASN A 5 3.38 20.83 -25.87
N ALA A 6 3.99 19.89 -25.10
CA ALA A 6 5.17 20.18 -24.30
C ALA A 6 6.43 19.75 -25.01
N LYS A 7 7.54 20.49 -24.77
CA LYS A 7 8.87 20.00 -25.08
C LYS A 7 9.29 18.96 -24.05
N ILE A 8 9.83 17.86 -24.50
CA ILE A 8 10.18 16.71 -23.68
C ILE A 8 11.70 16.65 -23.52
N VAL A 9 12.14 16.64 -22.26
CA VAL A 9 13.53 16.36 -21.88
C VAL A 9 13.54 14.98 -21.23
N ASN A 10 14.29 14.04 -21.80
CA ASN A 10 14.49 12.71 -21.22
C ASN A 10 15.90 12.63 -20.62
N ILE A 11 15.97 12.35 -19.33
CA ILE A 11 17.21 12.15 -18.60
C ILE A 11 17.23 10.72 -18.12
N ASN A 12 18.17 9.93 -18.58
CA ASN A 12 18.30 8.54 -18.18
C ASN A 12 19.79 8.16 -18.12
N ILE A 13 20.15 7.31 -17.15
CA ILE A 13 21.51 6.78 -17.06
C ILE A 13 21.81 5.75 -18.16
N LYS A 14 20.76 5.15 -18.73
CA LYS A 14 20.85 4.18 -19.83
C LYS A 14 20.43 4.81 -21.15
N GLU A 15 21.30 4.74 -22.13
CA GLU A 15 21.07 5.29 -23.47
C GLU A 15 19.94 4.55 -24.21
N ASP A 16 19.83 3.24 -24.02
CA ASP A 16 18.82 2.39 -24.64
C ASP A 16 17.39 2.62 -24.14
N GLU A 17 17.23 3.32 -23.02
CA GLU A 17 15.91 3.73 -22.50
C GLU A 17 15.46 5.10 -23.05
N ILE A 18 16.34 5.82 -23.74
CA ILE A 18 15.99 7.07 -24.40
C ILE A 18 15.29 6.77 -25.73
N ASP A 19 14.25 7.54 -26.05
CA ASP A 19 13.43 7.37 -27.27
C ASP A 19 12.64 6.04 -27.37
N ARG A 20 12.54 5.31 -26.26
CA ARG A 20 11.86 4.01 -26.24
C ARG A 20 10.35 4.10 -26.43
N VAL A 21 9.72 5.14 -25.91
CA VAL A 21 8.26 5.33 -25.96
C VAL A 21 7.91 6.65 -26.63
N ILE A 22 8.61 7.72 -26.26
CA ILE A 22 8.39 9.06 -26.77
C ILE A 22 9.74 9.64 -27.17
N LYS A 23 9.85 10.12 -28.41
CA LYS A 23 11.04 10.83 -28.87
C LYS A 23 11.19 12.15 -28.13
N PRO A 24 12.26 12.35 -27.36
CA PRO A 24 12.47 13.61 -26.66
C PRO A 24 12.99 14.71 -27.57
N ASP A 25 12.70 15.98 -27.23
CA ASP A 25 13.36 17.14 -27.87
C ASP A 25 14.82 17.25 -27.42
N ILE A 26 15.10 16.89 -26.15
CA ILE A 26 16.45 16.87 -25.59
C ILE A 26 16.66 15.55 -24.85
N ALA A 27 17.73 14.85 -25.24
CA ALA A 27 18.17 13.61 -24.59
C ALA A 27 19.43 13.86 -23.77
N ILE A 28 19.45 13.41 -22.52
CA ILE A 28 20.62 13.52 -21.64
C ILE A 28 20.90 12.14 -21.02
N VAL A 29 22.02 11.54 -21.44
CA VAL A 29 22.49 10.27 -20.86
C VAL A 29 23.41 10.61 -19.69
N ALA A 30 22.88 10.58 -18.47
CA ALA A 30 23.63 10.89 -17.26
C ALA A 30 22.87 10.46 -16.00
N ASP A 31 23.58 10.39 -14.87
CA ASP A 31 22.94 10.27 -13.55
C ASP A 31 22.11 11.52 -13.26
N VAL A 32 20.86 11.33 -12.89
CA VAL A 32 19.92 12.44 -12.60
C VAL A 32 20.43 13.38 -11.51
N LYS A 33 21.20 12.88 -10.54
CA LYS A 33 21.79 13.69 -9.47
C LYS A 33 22.77 14.74 -10.02
N ASP A 34 23.59 14.34 -11.02
CA ASP A 34 24.56 15.26 -11.61
C ASP A 34 23.88 16.28 -12.53
N VAL A 35 22.86 15.84 -13.27
CA VAL A 35 22.04 16.78 -14.06
C VAL A 35 21.32 17.79 -13.16
N LEU A 36 20.72 17.35 -12.05
CA LEU A 36 20.04 18.26 -11.10
C LEU A 36 21.00 19.23 -10.46
N LYS A 37 22.23 18.81 -10.11
CA LYS A 37 23.26 19.73 -9.61
C LYS A 37 23.60 20.80 -10.65
N ALA A 38 23.77 20.42 -11.91
CA ALA A 38 24.05 21.37 -12.98
C ALA A 38 22.89 22.34 -13.21
N LEU A 39 21.64 21.82 -13.22
CA LEU A 39 20.43 22.64 -13.38
C LEU A 39 20.26 23.64 -12.24
N ASN A 40 20.54 23.25 -10.98
CA ASN A 40 20.44 24.15 -9.84
C ASN A 40 21.36 25.38 -9.95
N ASN A 41 22.50 25.25 -10.63
CA ASN A 41 23.41 26.38 -10.88
C ASN A 41 22.85 27.38 -11.91
N HIS A 42 21.83 26.98 -12.68
CA HIS A 42 21.17 27.80 -13.70
C HIS A 42 19.70 28.07 -13.36
N SER A 43 19.23 27.70 -12.16
CA SER A 43 17.85 27.87 -11.79
C SER A 43 17.45 29.34 -11.69
N VAL A 44 16.34 29.68 -12.30
CA VAL A 44 15.68 30.99 -12.15
C VAL A 44 14.59 30.83 -11.11
N ILE A 45 14.64 31.63 -10.06
CA ILE A 45 13.56 31.68 -9.06
C ILE A 45 12.31 32.23 -9.76
N LYS A 46 11.29 31.41 -9.86
CA LYS A 46 9.95 31.80 -10.34
C LYS A 46 8.96 31.73 -9.20
N ASP A 47 7.99 32.64 -9.22
CA ASP A 47 6.85 32.57 -8.32
C ASP A 47 5.88 31.48 -8.78
N PHE A 48 5.81 30.39 -8.02
CA PHE A 48 4.87 29.30 -8.22
C PHE A 48 3.64 29.37 -7.32
N SER A 49 3.49 30.48 -6.56
CA SER A 49 2.38 30.64 -5.61
C SER A 49 1.00 30.40 -6.21
N PRO A 50 0.67 30.86 -7.44
CA PRO A 50 -0.63 30.58 -8.04
C PRO A 50 -0.88 29.09 -8.24
N TRP A 51 0.15 28.33 -8.64
CA TRP A 51 0.06 26.88 -8.82
C TRP A 51 -0.03 26.14 -7.49
N LEU A 52 0.77 26.54 -6.51
CA LEU A 52 0.74 25.97 -5.17
C LEU A 52 -0.62 26.19 -4.50
N ASN A 53 -1.20 27.40 -4.62
CA ASN A 53 -2.54 27.71 -4.11
C ASN A 53 -3.63 26.81 -4.77
N LEU A 54 -3.48 26.52 -6.07
CA LEU A 54 -4.41 25.62 -6.76
C LEU A 54 -4.28 24.18 -6.23
N ILE A 55 -3.04 23.69 -6.03
CA ILE A 55 -2.80 22.39 -5.41
C ILE A 55 -3.38 22.34 -3.99
N ASP A 56 -3.21 23.38 -3.20
CA ASP A 56 -3.78 23.46 -1.85
C ASP A 56 -5.30 23.45 -1.88
N THR A 57 -5.91 24.10 -2.86
CA THR A 57 -7.37 24.04 -3.08
C THR A 57 -7.82 22.60 -3.33
N TRP A 58 -7.13 21.87 -4.19
CA TRP A 58 -7.45 20.46 -4.45
C TRP A 58 -7.22 19.56 -3.22
N ASN A 59 -6.12 19.76 -2.50
CA ASN A 59 -5.82 18.99 -1.28
C ASN A 59 -6.83 19.25 -0.15
N ASN A 60 -7.41 20.44 -0.11
CA ASN A 60 -8.41 20.83 0.89
C ASN A 60 -9.85 20.58 0.42
N ASN A 61 -10.04 20.11 -0.80
CA ASN A 61 -11.38 19.81 -1.31
C ASN A 61 -11.93 18.57 -0.57
N LYS A 62 -12.93 18.82 0.27
CA LYS A 62 -13.59 17.78 1.08
C LYS A 62 -14.54 16.89 0.25
N ASP A 63 -14.76 17.19 -1.02
CA ASP A 63 -15.59 16.37 -1.92
C ASP A 63 -14.93 15.05 -2.30
N LEU A 64 -13.67 14.86 -1.98
CA LEU A 64 -13.00 13.55 -1.93
C LEU A 64 -13.33 12.82 -0.60
N SER A 65 -14.59 12.86 -0.20
CA SER A 65 -15.04 12.12 0.98
C SER A 65 -15.10 10.64 0.65
N TYR A 66 -14.14 9.91 1.18
CA TYR A 66 -14.23 8.45 1.19
C TYR A 66 -15.43 8.02 2.03
N PRO A 67 -16.08 6.89 1.71
CA PRO A 67 -17.22 6.42 2.46
C PRO A 67 -16.87 6.31 3.95
N MET A 68 -17.74 6.85 4.81
CA MET A 68 -17.54 6.74 6.26
C MET A 68 -17.85 5.31 6.70
N THR A 69 -17.00 4.77 7.55
CA THR A 69 -17.24 3.47 8.18
C THR A 69 -18.11 3.64 9.43
N GLY A 70 -19.24 2.97 9.46
CA GLY A 70 -20.06 2.87 10.66
C GLY A 70 -19.37 2.00 11.73
N LEU A 71 -19.48 2.39 13.01
CA LEU A 71 -18.77 1.67 14.10
C LEU A 71 -19.17 0.21 14.25
N ASN A 72 -20.41 -0.14 13.93
CA ASN A 72 -20.94 -1.50 14.05
C ASN A 72 -20.99 -2.26 12.69
N GLU A 73 -20.29 -1.78 11.70
CA GLU A 73 -20.25 -2.32 10.35
C GLU A 73 -18.85 -2.78 9.98
N PRO A 74 -18.69 -3.64 8.96
CA PRO A 74 -17.40 -3.88 8.34
C PRO A 74 -16.80 -2.56 7.87
N MET A 75 -15.50 -2.45 7.93
CA MET A 75 -14.80 -1.20 7.62
C MET A 75 -14.34 -1.14 6.16
N TYR A 76 -14.20 0.07 5.64
CA TYR A 76 -13.45 0.27 4.39
C TYR A 76 -11.93 0.16 4.64
N PRO A 77 -11.14 -0.29 3.67
CA PRO A 77 -9.68 -0.49 3.84
C PRO A 77 -8.92 0.76 4.31
N HIS A 78 -9.36 1.98 3.91
CA HIS A 78 -8.71 3.22 4.33
C HIS A 78 -8.83 3.46 5.85
N TYR A 79 -9.88 2.96 6.49
CA TYR A 79 -10.05 3.09 7.94
C TYR A 79 -8.95 2.33 8.70
N ILE A 80 -8.56 1.17 8.19
CA ILE A 80 -7.43 0.39 8.74
C ILE A 80 -6.14 1.22 8.66
N VAL A 81 -5.83 1.74 7.48
CA VAL A 81 -4.60 2.49 7.22
C VAL A 81 -4.53 3.78 8.04
N ASP A 82 -5.64 4.52 8.14
CA ASP A 82 -5.71 5.75 8.93
C ASP A 82 -5.56 5.47 10.44
N THR A 83 -6.13 4.36 10.92
CA THR A 83 -5.96 3.93 12.31
C THR A 83 -4.50 3.55 12.60
N ILE A 84 -3.86 2.76 11.74
CA ILE A 84 -2.43 2.43 11.84
C ILE A 84 -1.58 3.71 11.86
N LYS A 85 -1.85 4.64 10.94
CA LYS A 85 -1.17 5.94 10.87
C LYS A 85 -1.24 6.72 12.17
N LYS A 86 -2.43 6.80 12.79
CA LYS A 86 -2.65 7.49 14.07
C LYS A 86 -1.90 6.79 15.20
N MET A 87 -2.03 5.47 15.31
CA MET A 87 -1.45 4.70 16.41
C MET A 87 0.08 4.63 16.37
N THR A 88 0.67 4.59 15.18
CA THR A 88 2.14 4.54 14.98
C THR A 88 2.78 5.91 14.86
N LYS A 89 2.00 6.99 14.90
CA LYS A 89 2.47 8.36 14.66
C LYS A 89 3.26 8.51 13.35
N GLN A 90 3.02 7.63 12.40
CA GLN A 90 3.71 7.57 11.09
C GLN A 90 5.22 7.24 11.19
N GLU A 91 5.64 6.53 12.23
CA GLU A 91 7.04 6.16 12.47
C GLU A 91 7.35 4.68 12.16
N ALA A 92 6.30 3.87 11.90
CA ALA A 92 6.45 2.48 11.49
C ALA A 92 6.83 2.37 10.02
N ILE A 93 7.57 1.31 9.68
CA ILE A 93 7.73 0.87 8.29
C ILE A 93 6.45 0.13 7.90
N VAL A 94 5.74 0.62 6.90
CA VAL A 94 4.54 -0.02 6.37
C VAL A 94 4.83 -0.62 5.01
N VAL A 95 4.45 -1.88 4.83
CA VAL A 95 4.63 -2.63 3.58
C VAL A 95 3.26 -3.05 3.08
N PRO A 96 2.68 -2.30 2.12
CA PRO A 96 1.41 -2.68 1.53
C PRO A 96 1.57 -3.83 0.54
N GLY A 97 0.56 -4.69 0.50
CA GLY A 97 0.43 -5.71 -0.54
C GLY A 97 0.05 -5.14 -1.89
N THR A 98 0.04 -5.99 -2.89
CA THR A 98 -0.33 -5.62 -4.26
C THR A 98 -1.84 -5.69 -4.45
N GLY A 99 -2.42 -4.64 -5.00
CA GLY A 99 -3.84 -4.52 -5.28
C GLY A 99 -4.42 -3.19 -4.80
N GLN A 100 -5.71 -3.14 -4.53
CA GLN A 100 -6.41 -1.95 -4.04
C GLN A 100 -5.76 -1.40 -2.76
N ILE A 101 -5.28 -2.26 -1.88
CA ILE A 101 -4.63 -1.88 -0.62
C ILE A 101 -3.34 -1.05 -0.85
N THR A 102 -2.64 -1.25 -1.97
CA THR A 102 -1.48 -0.42 -2.35
C THR A 102 -1.91 1.03 -2.55
N SER A 103 -2.96 1.26 -3.34
CA SER A 103 -3.49 2.59 -3.62
C SER A 103 -3.98 3.27 -2.35
N VAL A 104 -4.76 2.55 -1.55
CA VAL A 104 -5.28 3.03 -0.27
C VAL A 104 -4.14 3.41 0.67
N THR A 105 -3.13 2.56 0.82
CA THR A 105 -2.00 2.84 1.71
C THR A 105 -1.20 4.05 1.23
N SER A 106 -1.01 4.21 -0.08
CA SER A 106 -0.34 5.38 -0.67
C SER A 106 -1.06 6.68 -0.39
N MET A 107 -2.38 6.66 -0.39
CA MET A 107 -3.21 7.85 -0.17
C MET A 107 -3.25 8.26 1.30
N PHE A 108 -3.37 7.31 2.21
CA PHE A 108 -3.67 7.57 3.61
C PHE A 108 -2.46 7.50 4.55
N TYR A 109 -1.44 6.70 4.23
CA TYR A 109 -0.22 6.62 5.03
C TYR A 109 0.88 7.49 4.43
N ARG A 110 1.16 8.62 5.07
CA ARG A 110 2.27 9.52 4.70
C ARG A 110 3.31 9.48 5.82
N PRO A 111 4.47 8.82 5.61
CA PRO A 111 5.53 8.78 6.61
C PRO A 111 6.01 10.18 7.01
N LYS A 112 6.43 10.34 8.27
CA LYS A 112 7.07 11.56 8.73
C LYS A 112 8.58 11.52 8.52
N GLY A 113 9.14 12.63 8.02
CA GLY A 113 10.58 12.85 7.85
C GLY A 113 11.14 12.32 6.54
N ASP A 114 12.48 12.37 6.40
CA ASP A 114 13.21 12.06 5.15
C ASP A 114 13.38 10.56 4.89
N ARG A 115 12.83 9.69 5.75
CA ARG A 115 13.00 8.24 5.65
C ARG A 115 11.82 7.62 4.93
N LEU A 116 12.12 6.78 3.95
CA LEU A 116 11.14 5.92 3.30
C LEU A 116 10.66 4.85 4.29
N LEU A 117 9.56 5.14 4.97
CA LEU A 117 8.87 4.20 5.87
C LEU A 117 7.70 3.50 5.16
N LEU A 118 7.58 3.63 3.85
CA LEU A 118 6.58 2.98 3.03
C LEU A 118 7.28 2.22 1.91
N LEU A 119 7.23 0.89 1.98
CA LEU A 119 7.93 -0.01 1.06
C LEU A 119 6.92 -0.71 0.17
N PHE A 120 6.91 -0.37 -1.11
CA PHE A 120 6.07 -1.03 -2.10
C PHE A 120 6.79 -2.21 -2.76
N PRO A 121 6.07 -3.25 -3.21
CA PRO A 121 6.64 -4.34 -3.99
C PRO A 121 7.02 -3.90 -5.42
N GLY A 122 7.65 -2.73 -5.54
CA GLY A 122 8.35 -2.10 -6.65
C GLY A 122 7.96 -2.48 -8.08
N GLY A 123 8.95 -2.64 -8.95
CA GLY A 123 8.78 -2.68 -10.39
C GLY A 123 7.88 -3.79 -10.96
N PHE A 124 7.81 -4.97 -10.35
CA PHE A 124 6.89 -6.05 -10.78
C PHE A 124 5.54 -6.01 -10.10
N ALA A 125 5.43 -5.38 -8.94
CA ALA A 125 4.23 -5.32 -8.13
C ALA A 125 3.56 -6.70 -7.93
N SER A 126 4.36 -7.72 -7.65
CA SER A 126 3.87 -9.08 -7.50
C SER A 126 2.97 -9.23 -6.29
N MET A 127 1.81 -9.84 -6.45
CA MET A 127 0.98 -10.30 -5.33
C MET A 127 1.81 -11.23 -4.44
N GLY A 128 1.62 -11.14 -3.11
CA GLY A 128 2.38 -11.90 -2.12
C GLY A 128 3.75 -11.28 -1.76
N GLY A 129 4.19 -10.21 -2.43
CA GLY A 129 5.48 -9.59 -2.17
C GLY A 129 5.61 -8.89 -0.82
N ALA A 130 4.50 -8.47 -0.21
CA ALA A 130 4.54 -7.67 1.02
C ALA A 130 5.17 -8.42 2.20
N LEU A 131 4.81 -9.68 2.38
CA LEU A 131 5.29 -10.47 3.52
C LEU A 131 6.81 -10.66 3.49
N PRO A 132 7.45 -11.18 2.41
CA PRO A 132 8.91 -11.30 2.34
C PRO A 132 9.64 -9.95 2.36
N ILE A 133 9.07 -8.88 1.79
CA ILE A 133 9.65 -7.52 1.89
C ILE A 133 9.66 -7.05 3.34
N ALA A 134 8.58 -7.27 4.08
CA ALA A 134 8.50 -6.90 5.49
C ALA A 134 9.50 -7.69 6.36
N MET A 135 9.71 -8.97 6.06
CA MET A 135 10.75 -9.78 6.71
C MET A 135 12.13 -9.18 6.48
N GLY A 136 12.47 -8.86 5.23
CA GLY A 136 13.72 -8.18 4.90
C GLY A 136 13.87 -6.82 5.57
N ALA A 137 12.80 -6.02 5.61
CA ALA A 137 12.78 -4.73 6.28
C ALA A 137 13.02 -4.85 7.79
N LYS A 138 12.43 -5.87 8.44
CA LYS A 138 12.63 -6.12 9.88
C LYS A 138 14.04 -6.56 10.19
N LEU A 139 14.63 -7.39 9.34
CA LEU A 139 16.04 -7.82 9.49
C LEU A 139 17.02 -6.65 9.31
N ALA A 140 16.73 -5.77 8.34
CA ALA A 140 17.54 -4.58 8.09
C ALA A 140 17.36 -3.48 9.15
N CYS A 141 16.20 -3.40 9.77
CA CYS A 141 15.83 -2.37 10.76
C CYS A 141 15.23 -3.03 12.01
N PRO A 142 16.02 -3.76 12.82
CA PRO A 142 15.50 -4.57 13.93
C PRO A 142 14.77 -3.76 15.01
N ASP A 143 15.14 -2.51 15.19
CA ASP A 143 14.53 -1.61 16.20
C ASP A 143 13.24 -0.94 15.71
N LYS A 144 12.93 -1.06 14.43
CA LYS A 144 11.73 -0.46 13.86
C LYS A 144 10.53 -1.39 13.93
N GLN A 145 9.37 -0.80 14.14
CA GLN A 145 8.11 -1.50 13.94
C GLN A 145 7.86 -1.66 12.45
N VAL A 146 7.61 -2.88 12.01
CA VAL A 146 7.29 -3.21 10.62
C VAL A 146 5.88 -3.78 10.56
N ILE A 147 5.06 -3.22 9.70
CA ILE A 147 3.65 -3.58 9.54
C ILE A 147 3.36 -3.91 8.08
N VAL A 148 2.91 -5.12 7.83
CA VAL A 148 2.30 -5.52 6.56
C VAL A 148 0.84 -5.08 6.57
N VAL A 149 0.37 -4.48 5.48
CA VAL A 149 -1.05 -4.24 5.23
C VAL A 149 -1.38 -4.83 3.87
N ASP A 150 -1.97 -6.01 3.84
CA ASP A 150 -2.20 -6.76 2.60
C ASP A 150 -3.68 -7.06 2.38
N GLY A 151 -4.05 -7.34 1.14
CA GLY A 151 -5.34 -7.91 0.79
C GLY A 151 -5.31 -9.43 0.88
N ASP A 152 -6.47 -10.05 1.09
CA ASP A 152 -6.65 -11.49 1.16
C ASP A 152 -6.05 -12.24 -0.05
N GLY A 153 -6.36 -11.81 -1.27
CA GLY A 153 -5.85 -12.44 -2.48
C GLY A 153 -4.33 -12.32 -2.64
N SER A 154 -3.75 -11.18 -2.27
CA SER A 154 -2.30 -10.97 -2.33
C SER A 154 -1.58 -11.77 -1.25
N PHE A 155 -2.05 -11.73 -0.02
CA PHE A 155 -1.45 -12.44 1.11
C PHE A 155 -1.41 -13.96 0.88
N GLN A 156 -2.46 -14.51 0.26
CA GLN A 156 -2.56 -15.93 -0.08
C GLN A 156 -1.38 -16.45 -0.92
N MET A 157 -0.76 -15.60 -1.73
CA MET A 157 0.28 -16.01 -2.69
C MET A 157 1.59 -16.44 -2.03
N ASN A 158 1.90 -15.94 -0.83
CA ASN A 158 3.11 -16.27 -0.08
C ASN A 158 2.83 -16.55 1.40
N ILE A 159 1.66 -17.08 1.70
CA ILE A 159 1.22 -17.38 3.07
C ILE A 159 2.15 -18.36 3.80
N GLN A 160 2.86 -19.23 3.06
CA GLN A 160 3.83 -20.19 3.60
C GLN A 160 4.99 -19.50 4.34
N GLU A 161 5.26 -18.22 4.08
CA GLU A 161 6.31 -17.46 4.80
C GLU A 161 5.98 -17.26 6.29
N LEU A 162 4.75 -17.53 6.71
CA LEU A 162 4.42 -17.59 8.14
C LEU A 162 5.27 -18.64 8.89
N ALA A 163 5.67 -19.73 8.19
CA ALA A 163 6.59 -20.72 8.76
C ALA A 163 7.97 -20.10 9.04
N THR A 164 8.52 -19.38 8.08
CA THR A 164 9.81 -18.67 8.22
C THR A 164 9.74 -17.64 9.34
N ILE A 165 8.68 -16.85 9.39
CA ILE A 165 8.44 -15.82 10.42
C ILE A 165 8.44 -16.45 11.81
N PHE A 166 7.76 -17.59 11.97
CA PHE A 166 7.66 -18.28 13.25
C PHE A 166 9.00 -18.88 13.67
N ILE A 167 9.68 -19.60 12.76
CA ILE A 167 10.96 -20.29 13.04
C ILE A 167 12.05 -19.28 13.37
N GLU A 168 12.17 -18.20 12.57
CA GLU A 168 13.20 -17.17 12.73
C GLU A 168 12.82 -16.09 13.74
N LYS A 169 11.64 -16.20 14.36
CA LYS A 169 11.12 -15.24 15.35
C LYS A 169 11.12 -13.79 14.86
N ILE A 170 10.72 -13.58 13.61
CA ILE A 170 10.71 -12.26 12.98
C ILE A 170 9.53 -11.45 13.54
N ASP A 171 9.81 -10.36 14.26
CA ASP A 171 8.80 -9.51 14.89
C ASP A 171 8.20 -8.54 13.88
N ILE A 172 7.24 -9.00 13.10
CA ILE A 172 6.43 -8.18 12.18
C ILE A 172 4.94 -8.23 12.55
N LYS A 173 4.24 -7.17 12.22
CA LYS A 173 2.79 -7.08 12.40
C LYS A 173 2.11 -7.23 11.05
N ILE A 174 1.05 -8.02 10.99
CA ILE A 174 0.36 -8.36 9.75
C ILE A 174 -1.10 -7.96 9.90
N VAL A 175 -1.58 -7.14 8.99
CA VAL A 175 -2.98 -6.73 8.92
C VAL A 175 -3.53 -7.10 7.56
N ILE A 176 -4.57 -7.92 7.53
CA ILE A 176 -5.21 -8.37 6.30
C ILE A 176 -6.53 -7.61 6.12
N SER A 177 -6.66 -6.93 4.98
CA SER A 177 -7.93 -6.39 4.51
C SER A 177 -8.65 -7.48 3.71
N HIS A 178 -9.59 -8.15 4.35
CA HIS A 178 -10.28 -9.32 3.81
C HIS A 178 -11.64 -8.91 3.25
N ASN A 179 -11.77 -8.82 1.94
CA ASN A 179 -13.00 -8.46 1.24
C ASN A 179 -13.55 -9.57 0.33
N ASN A 180 -12.93 -10.72 0.32
CA ASN A 180 -13.28 -11.88 -0.52
C ASN A 180 -13.26 -11.60 -2.03
N CYS A 181 -12.44 -10.66 -2.47
CA CYS A 181 -12.31 -10.36 -3.89
C CYS A 181 -10.92 -9.86 -4.28
N LEU A 182 -10.61 -9.93 -5.57
CA LEU A 182 -9.49 -9.20 -6.16
C LEU A 182 -9.91 -7.76 -6.43
N GLY A 183 -10.01 -6.93 -5.37
CA GLY A 183 -10.66 -5.63 -5.39
C GLY A 183 -10.17 -4.66 -6.46
N MET A 184 -8.90 -4.71 -6.87
CA MET A 184 -8.39 -3.90 -7.99
C MET A 184 -8.88 -4.40 -9.34
N VAL A 185 -9.03 -5.72 -9.50
CA VAL A 185 -9.57 -6.34 -10.72
C VAL A 185 -11.06 -6.04 -10.81
N GLU A 186 -11.80 -6.23 -9.73
CA GLU A 186 -13.22 -5.92 -9.64
C GLU A 186 -13.50 -4.44 -9.96
N TRP A 187 -12.68 -3.54 -9.43
CA TRP A 187 -12.78 -2.12 -9.76
C TRP A 187 -12.58 -1.85 -11.26
N ALA A 188 -11.61 -2.51 -11.92
CA ALA A 188 -11.40 -2.40 -13.35
C ALA A 188 -12.57 -3.01 -14.15
N GLU A 189 -13.09 -4.16 -13.73
CA GLU A 189 -14.28 -4.79 -14.33
C GLU A 189 -15.52 -3.91 -14.25
N ASN A 190 -15.69 -3.18 -13.14
CA ASN A 190 -16.78 -2.22 -13.00
C ASN A 190 -16.69 -1.05 -14.01
N ILE A 191 -15.47 -0.57 -14.29
CA ILE A 191 -15.25 0.53 -15.24
C ILE A 191 -15.37 0.06 -16.70
N ASP A 192 -14.69 -1.05 -17.02
CA ASP A 192 -14.50 -1.47 -18.42
C ASP A 192 -15.60 -2.40 -18.92
N PHE A 193 -16.27 -3.14 -18.03
CA PHE A 193 -17.23 -4.19 -18.38
C PHE A 193 -18.61 -4.00 -17.72
N GLY A 194 -18.88 -2.84 -17.14
CA GLY A 194 -20.21 -2.52 -16.59
C GLY A 194 -20.60 -3.33 -15.36
N GLY A 195 -19.63 -3.93 -14.65
CA GLY A 195 -19.87 -4.68 -13.42
C GLY A 195 -20.06 -6.19 -13.62
N ASP A 196 -19.81 -6.72 -14.80
CA ASP A 196 -19.75 -8.16 -15.01
C ASP A 196 -18.46 -8.71 -14.42
N HIS A 197 -18.53 -9.25 -13.20
CA HIS A 197 -17.38 -9.80 -12.48
C HIS A 197 -17.05 -11.21 -12.95
N LEU A 198 -15.92 -11.36 -13.63
CA LEU A 198 -15.44 -12.63 -14.17
C LEU A 198 -14.28 -13.16 -13.30
N MET A 199 -14.54 -13.85 -12.20
CA MET A 199 -13.54 -14.49 -11.34
C MET A 199 -12.81 -13.55 -10.34
N SER A 200 -13.18 -12.29 -10.22
CA SER A 200 -12.64 -11.37 -9.21
C SER A 200 -13.36 -11.46 -7.87
N ASP A 201 -14.66 -11.81 -7.88
CA ASP A 201 -15.48 -12.07 -6.69
C ASP A 201 -15.38 -13.54 -6.28
N PHE A 202 -14.77 -13.78 -5.13
CA PHE A 202 -14.62 -15.13 -4.57
C PHE A 202 -15.89 -15.63 -3.89
N ASN A 203 -16.78 -14.76 -3.48
CA ASN A 203 -18.03 -15.12 -2.82
C ASN A 203 -19.09 -15.64 -3.80
N LYS A 204 -19.19 -15.09 -5.00
CA LYS A 204 -20.26 -15.40 -5.99
C LYS A 204 -21.64 -15.55 -5.35
N GLY A 205 -21.98 -14.65 -4.41
CA GLY A 205 -23.24 -14.71 -3.67
C GLY A 205 -23.33 -15.78 -2.58
N LYS A 206 -22.23 -16.42 -2.19
CA LYS A 206 -22.14 -17.36 -1.06
C LYS A 206 -21.42 -16.67 0.10
N GLN A 207 -22.02 -16.70 1.28
CA GLN A 207 -21.46 -16.09 2.49
C GLN A 207 -20.32 -16.92 3.14
N GLU A 208 -19.93 -18.04 2.58
CA GLU A 208 -19.03 -19.01 3.20
C GLU A 208 -17.68 -19.09 2.49
N TYR A 209 -17.18 -17.96 2.04
CA TYR A 209 -15.87 -17.99 1.39
C TYR A 209 -14.73 -17.87 2.41
N TYR A 210 -13.65 -18.56 2.12
CA TYR A 210 -12.42 -18.67 2.91
C TYR A 210 -11.17 -18.56 2.05
N PRO A 211 -9.98 -18.33 2.61
CA PRO A 211 -9.51 -18.86 3.90
C PRO A 211 -9.76 -17.94 5.11
N ASP A 212 -9.81 -18.54 6.31
CA ASP A 212 -9.74 -17.86 7.61
C ASP A 212 -8.25 -17.63 7.96
N PHE A 213 -7.75 -16.47 7.66
CA PHE A 213 -6.32 -16.15 7.81
C PHE A 213 -5.89 -16.08 9.27
N ALA A 214 -6.78 -15.72 10.17
CA ALA A 214 -6.51 -15.72 11.61
C ALA A 214 -6.24 -17.13 12.10
N LYS A 215 -7.10 -18.11 11.77
CA LYS A 215 -6.87 -19.52 12.12
C LYS A 215 -5.64 -20.11 11.45
N ILE A 216 -5.38 -19.75 10.20
CA ILE A 216 -4.16 -20.19 9.53
C ILE A 216 -2.93 -19.69 10.26
N ALA A 217 -2.87 -18.41 10.65
CA ALA A 217 -1.76 -17.86 11.42
C ALA A 217 -1.55 -18.63 12.75
N GLU A 218 -2.64 -18.95 13.46
CA GLU A 218 -2.58 -19.75 14.69
C GLU A 218 -1.98 -21.15 14.46
N THR A 219 -2.28 -21.80 13.33
CA THR A 219 -1.68 -23.11 13.00
C THR A 219 -0.17 -23.03 12.75
N TYR A 220 0.34 -21.87 12.34
CA TYR A 220 1.76 -21.57 12.26
C TYR A 220 2.37 -21.08 13.60
N GLY A 221 1.58 -21.05 14.68
CA GLY A 221 2.04 -20.55 15.98
C GLY A 221 2.08 -19.03 16.13
N ILE A 222 1.49 -18.29 15.21
CA ILE A 222 1.41 -16.83 15.24
C ILE A 222 0.05 -16.43 15.82
N PRO A 223 0.01 -15.73 16.98
CA PRO A 223 -1.23 -15.28 17.55
C PRO A 223 -1.98 -14.31 16.63
N SER A 224 -3.29 -14.41 16.64
CA SER A 224 -4.13 -13.64 15.75
C SER A 224 -5.38 -13.08 16.42
N VAL A 225 -6.11 -12.26 15.68
CA VAL A 225 -7.46 -11.80 16.01
C VAL A 225 -8.22 -11.42 14.74
N THR A 226 -9.50 -11.75 14.70
CA THR A 226 -10.42 -11.36 13.62
C THR A 226 -11.25 -10.17 14.05
N VAL A 227 -11.36 -9.17 13.17
CA VAL A 227 -12.12 -7.94 13.36
C VAL A 227 -13.20 -7.85 12.29
N THR A 228 -14.46 -7.90 12.70
CA THR A 228 -15.62 -7.83 11.79
C THR A 228 -16.32 -6.47 11.79
N GLN A 229 -16.06 -5.65 12.81
CA GLN A 229 -16.70 -4.35 13.00
C GLN A 229 -15.64 -3.27 13.29
N ALA A 230 -15.85 -2.08 12.78
CA ALA A 230 -14.88 -0.98 12.89
C ALA A 230 -14.55 -0.60 14.34
N LYS A 231 -15.50 -0.69 15.28
CA LYS A 231 -15.27 -0.39 16.71
C LYS A 231 -14.20 -1.27 17.35
N ASP A 232 -14.00 -2.49 16.83
CA ASP A 232 -13.08 -3.48 17.40
C ASP A 232 -11.66 -3.36 16.82
N LEU A 233 -11.46 -2.52 15.79
CA LEU A 233 -10.17 -2.38 15.11
C LEU A 233 -9.10 -1.79 16.03
N GLU A 234 -9.36 -0.67 16.66
CA GLU A 234 -8.36 0.01 17.51
C GLU A 234 -7.89 -0.86 18.68
N PRO A 235 -8.78 -1.54 19.45
CA PRO A 235 -8.36 -2.50 20.46
C PRO A 235 -7.52 -3.66 19.91
N ALA A 236 -7.87 -4.20 18.73
CA ALA A 236 -7.13 -5.27 18.07
C ALA A 236 -5.73 -4.83 17.66
N LEU A 237 -5.62 -3.67 17.00
CA LEU A 237 -4.33 -3.10 16.61
C LEU A 237 -3.48 -2.75 17.83
N GLN A 238 -4.08 -2.25 18.92
CA GLN A 238 -3.36 -1.99 20.15
C GLN A 238 -2.77 -3.28 20.77
N LYS A 239 -3.54 -4.38 20.76
CA LYS A 239 -3.06 -5.69 21.20
C LYS A 239 -1.90 -6.16 20.32
N MET A 240 -2.05 -6.07 18.99
CA MET A 240 -1.02 -6.42 18.02
C MET A 240 0.27 -5.61 18.23
N LEU A 241 0.17 -4.29 18.36
CA LEU A 241 1.34 -3.41 18.49
C LEU A 241 2.11 -3.60 19.80
N LYS A 242 1.43 -4.03 20.88
CA LYS A 242 2.04 -4.33 22.19
C LYS A 242 2.63 -5.73 22.26
N HIS A 243 2.22 -6.65 21.38
CA HIS A 243 2.72 -8.02 21.39
C HIS A 243 4.18 -8.06 20.97
N LYS A 244 4.98 -8.89 21.65
CA LYS A 244 6.36 -9.19 21.26
C LYS A 244 6.37 -10.39 20.31
N GLY A 245 6.95 -10.22 19.13
CA GLY A 245 6.91 -11.20 18.06
C GLY A 245 5.83 -10.94 17.02
N ALA A 246 5.70 -11.85 16.07
CA ALA A 246 4.71 -11.74 15.01
C ALA A 246 3.28 -11.79 15.55
N PHE A 247 2.38 -11.04 14.91
CA PHE A 247 0.96 -11.03 15.25
C PHE A 247 0.14 -10.69 13.99
N LEU A 248 -0.98 -11.37 13.79
CA LEU A 248 -1.87 -11.15 12.68
C LEU A 248 -3.22 -10.58 13.13
N VAL A 249 -3.70 -9.56 12.43
CA VAL A 249 -5.08 -9.03 12.55
C VAL A 249 -5.76 -9.20 11.21
N GLU A 250 -6.81 -9.99 11.16
CA GLU A 250 -7.67 -10.14 10.00
C GLU A 250 -8.87 -9.22 10.12
N CYS A 251 -9.04 -8.33 9.17
CA CYS A 251 -10.11 -7.34 9.16
C CYS A 251 -11.05 -7.61 7.98
N TYR A 252 -12.32 -7.91 8.27
CA TYR A 252 -13.34 -7.97 7.23
C TYR A 252 -13.65 -6.57 6.73
N THR A 253 -13.52 -6.37 5.42
CA THR A 253 -13.64 -5.06 4.80
C THR A 253 -14.67 -5.04 3.69
N LEU A 254 -15.24 -3.86 3.46
CA LEU A 254 -16.08 -3.59 2.32
C LEU A 254 -15.21 -3.41 1.06
N VAL A 255 -15.80 -3.65 -0.10
CA VAL A 255 -15.22 -3.31 -1.39
C VAL A 255 -15.56 -1.84 -1.71
N TYR A 256 -14.71 -1.12 -2.43
CA TYR A 256 -14.99 0.25 -2.89
C TYR A 256 -15.92 0.26 -4.09
#